data_7a522d1a289b82a8d3777b27055f462e
#
_entry.id   7a522d1a289b82a8d3777b27055f462e
#
_cell.length_a   1.000
_cell.length_b   1.000
_cell.length_c   1.000
_cell.angle_alpha   90.00
_cell.angle_beta   90.00
_cell.angle_gamma   90.00
#
_symmetry.space_group_name_H-M   'P 1'
#
loop_
_entity.id
_entity.type
_entity.pdbx_description
1 polymer ?
#
loop_
_entity_poly.entity_id
_entity_poly.type
_entity_poly.pdbx_seq_one_letter_code
_entity_poly.pdbx_strand_id
1 'polypeptide(L)'
;VTKELILLPAVDVSGGQAVRLVQGKAGTETAYGSPLDSARAWINQGAQWIHLVDLDAAFGKGDNAGLLARVVADVRHHAKVELSGGIRDDASLKAALATGCDRVNLGTAALEDPEWTAKVIADHGEQIAVGLDVRGTTLSARGWTKDGGDLWETLARLDAAGCARYVVTDVTKDGTMHGPNFHLLRDVCAATKRPVIASGGISKLEDLHKLVEMVPSGIEGAIIGRALYDGAFTLAEAIASIEPRFDPYEWGPPRP
;
A
#
# COMPACT_ATOMS: atom_id res chain seq x y z
N VAL A 1 -23.74 1.47 -4.20
CA VAL A 1 -22.85 0.47 -3.60
C VAL A 1 -21.88 1.24 -2.73
N THR A 2 -22.01 1.12 -1.41
CA THR A 2 -21.02 1.67 -0.46
C THR A 2 -19.69 1.00 -0.75
N LYS A 3 -18.66 1.78 -1.08
CA LYS A 3 -17.31 1.25 -1.21
C LYS A 3 -16.84 0.78 0.17
N GLU A 4 -16.33 -0.42 0.24
CA GLU A 4 -15.74 -0.98 1.46
C GLU A 4 -14.26 -0.64 1.51
N LEU A 5 -13.70 -0.48 2.71
CA LEU A 5 -12.26 -0.30 2.91
C LEU A 5 -11.52 -1.60 2.58
N ILE A 6 -10.56 -1.54 1.66
CA ILE A 6 -9.74 -2.69 1.29
C ILE A 6 -8.54 -2.78 2.25
N LEU A 7 -8.29 -3.95 2.84
CA LEU A 7 -7.10 -4.18 3.66
C LEU A 7 -6.03 -4.90 2.85
N LEU A 8 -4.81 -4.35 2.87
CA LEU A 8 -3.64 -4.88 2.19
C LEU A 8 -2.56 -5.22 3.25
N PRO A 9 -2.53 -6.46 3.78
CA PRO A 9 -1.41 -6.87 4.61
C PRO A 9 -0.11 -6.80 3.81
N ALA A 10 0.93 -6.23 4.42
CA ALA A 10 2.22 -6.03 3.77
C ALA A 10 3.15 -7.24 3.99
N VAL A 11 3.86 -7.60 2.92
CA VAL A 11 4.98 -8.53 2.94
C VAL A 11 6.19 -7.84 2.33
N ASP A 12 7.05 -7.28 3.16
CA ASP A 12 8.30 -6.67 2.72
C ASP A 12 9.40 -7.73 2.71
N VAL A 13 10.20 -7.76 1.65
CA VAL A 13 11.22 -8.78 1.43
C VAL A 13 12.60 -8.13 1.38
N SER A 14 13.52 -8.61 2.22
CA SER A 14 14.93 -8.27 2.19
C SER A 14 15.78 -9.51 2.49
N GLY A 15 16.83 -9.72 1.71
CA GLY A 15 17.68 -10.90 1.85
C GLY A 15 16.93 -12.23 1.74
N GLY A 16 15.85 -12.28 0.95
CA GLY A 16 15.02 -13.48 0.79
C GLY A 16 14.08 -13.79 1.96
N GLN A 17 13.96 -12.90 2.94
CA GLN A 17 13.08 -13.07 4.10
C GLN A 17 12.01 -11.99 4.18
N ALA A 18 10.85 -12.32 4.75
CA ALA A 18 9.86 -11.33 5.15
C ALA A 18 10.42 -10.52 6.34
N VAL A 19 10.40 -9.20 6.23
CA VAL A 19 10.95 -8.30 7.25
C VAL A 19 10.02 -7.13 7.52
N ARG A 20 10.24 -6.45 8.66
CA ARG A 20 9.65 -5.13 8.93
C ARG A 20 10.74 -4.16 9.34
N LEU A 21 10.65 -2.96 8.79
CA LEU A 21 11.52 -1.83 9.11
C LEU A 21 10.84 -0.90 10.13
N VAL A 22 11.64 -0.09 10.83
CA VAL A 22 11.15 1.06 11.59
C VAL A 22 11.48 2.32 10.81
N GLN A 23 10.46 3.09 10.43
CA GLN A 23 10.59 4.30 9.61
C GLN A 23 11.40 4.08 8.33
N GLY A 24 11.26 2.90 7.69
CA GLY A 24 11.99 2.54 6.48
C GLY A 24 13.51 2.51 6.60
N LYS A 25 14.07 2.54 7.81
CA LYS A 25 15.53 2.59 8.02
C LYS A 25 16.16 1.23 7.81
N ALA A 26 17.07 1.14 6.84
CA ALA A 26 17.93 -0.03 6.67
C ALA A 26 18.76 -0.28 7.97
N GLY A 27 18.88 -1.54 8.38
CA GLY A 27 19.55 -1.93 9.62
C GLY A 27 18.61 -2.02 10.82
N THR A 28 17.30 -1.79 10.64
CA THR A 28 16.28 -1.97 11.69
C THR A 28 15.37 -3.17 11.42
N GLU A 29 15.77 -4.04 10.50
CA GLU A 29 14.98 -5.17 10.04
C GLU A 29 14.73 -6.17 11.18
N THR A 30 13.45 -6.50 11.39
CA THR A 30 13.03 -7.69 12.14
C THR A 30 12.57 -8.72 11.14
N ALA A 31 13.17 -9.91 11.15
CA ALA A 31 12.83 -11.00 10.24
C ALA A 31 11.66 -11.83 10.79
N TYR A 32 10.75 -12.23 9.88
CA TYR A 32 9.56 -13.03 10.20
C TYR A 32 9.49 -14.32 9.35
N GLY A 33 10.61 -14.73 8.75
CA GLY A 33 10.74 -15.97 8.01
C GLY A 33 10.40 -15.85 6.52
N SER A 34 9.77 -16.90 5.97
CA SER A 34 9.49 -16.99 4.53
C SER A 34 8.42 -15.98 4.09
N PRO A 35 8.67 -15.19 3.01
CA PRO A 35 7.64 -14.32 2.41
C PRO A 35 6.41 -15.09 1.93
N LEU A 36 6.61 -16.31 1.43
CA LEU A 36 5.52 -17.17 0.97
C LEU A 36 4.63 -17.62 2.14
N ASP A 37 5.24 -18.00 3.27
CA ASP A 37 4.48 -18.42 4.45
C ASP A 37 3.73 -17.23 5.06
N SER A 38 4.33 -16.04 5.07
CA SER A 38 3.64 -14.81 5.48
C SER A 38 2.42 -14.52 4.60
N ALA A 39 2.58 -14.56 3.27
CA ALA A 39 1.50 -14.33 2.34
C ALA A 39 0.35 -15.35 2.50
N ARG A 40 0.68 -16.63 2.66
CA ARG A 40 -0.30 -17.70 2.93
C ARG A 40 -1.02 -17.49 4.27
N ALA A 41 -0.31 -17.06 5.29
CA ALA A 41 -0.92 -16.77 6.60
C ALA A 41 -1.96 -15.64 6.50
N TRP A 42 -1.71 -14.63 5.67
CA TRP A 42 -2.69 -13.56 5.43
C TRP A 42 -3.89 -14.05 4.62
N ILE A 43 -3.68 -14.87 3.59
CA ILE A 43 -4.77 -15.50 2.81
C ILE A 43 -5.66 -16.35 3.73
N ASN A 44 -5.07 -17.16 4.60
CA ASN A 44 -5.80 -18.00 5.55
C ASN A 44 -6.64 -17.18 6.55
N GLN A 45 -6.32 -15.91 6.73
CA GLN A 45 -7.07 -14.95 7.57
C GLN A 45 -8.06 -14.10 6.75
N GLY A 46 -8.22 -14.36 5.44
CA GLY A 46 -9.20 -13.70 4.59
C GLY A 46 -8.67 -12.53 3.76
N ALA A 47 -7.35 -12.38 3.60
CA ALA A 47 -6.79 -11.35 2.74
C ALA A 47 -7.33 -11.45 1.31
N GLN A 48 -7.90 -10.35 0.80
CA GLN A 48 -8.29 -10.20 -0.61
C GLN A 48 -7.20 -9.51 -1.44
N TRP A 49 -6.29 -8.82 -0.79
CA TRP A 49 -5.13 -8.16 -1.37
C TRP A 49 -3.89 -8.42 -0.51
N ILE A 50 -2.73 -8.41 -1.15
CA ILE A 50 -1.41 -8.42 -0.50
C ILE A 50 -0.58 -7.28 -1.09
N HIS A 51 0.06 -6.47 -0.25
CA HIS A 51 1.07 -5.52 -0.66
C HIS A 51 2.45 -6.15 -0.51
N LEU A 52 3.11 -6.48 -1.64
CA LEU A 52 4.37 -7.21 -1.69
C LEU A 52 5.50 -6.28 -2.14
N VAL A 53 6.56 -6.16 -1.35
CA VAL A 53 7.63 -5.18 -1.58
C VAL A 53 8.99 -5.82 -1.66
N ASP A 54 9.75 -5.52 -2.72
CA ASP A 54 11.18 -5.82 -2.83
C ASP A 54 12.00 -4.67 -2.23
N LEU A 55 12.41 -4.80 -0.97
CA LEU A 55 13.22 -3.78 -0.30
C LEU A 55 14.66 -3.72 -0.84
N ASP A 56 15.24 -4.86 -1.23
CA ASP A 56 16.60 -4.86 -1.77
C ASP A 56 16.65 -4.11 -3.10
N ALA A 57 15.66 -4.32 -3.97
CA ALA A 57 15.52 -3.56 -5.20
C ALA A 57 15.21 -2.07 -4.94
N ALA A 58 14.36 -1.76 -3.96
CA ALA A 58 14.05 -0.39 -3.58
C ALA A 58 15.29 0.38 -3.10
N PHE A 59 16.16 -0.29 -2.33
CA PHE A 59 17.41 0.29 -1.83
C PHE A 59 18.59 0.18 -2.80
N GLY A 60 18.42 -0.50 -3.95
CA GLY A 60 19.50 -0.72 -4.92
C GLY A 60 20.60 -1.66 -4.42
N LYS A 61 20.26 -2.62 -3.58
CA LYS A 61 21.16 -3.61 -2.97
C LYS A 61 21.04 -5.02 -3.59
N GLY A 62 20.42 -5.12 -4.74
CA GLY A 62 20.08 -6.39 -5.39
C GLY A 62 18.58 -6.48 -5.64
N ASP A 63 18.06 -7.69 -5.77
CA ASP A 63 16.62 -7.94 -5.94
C ASP A 63 16.22 -9.31 -5.39
N ASN A 64 14.91 -9.48 -5.19
CA ASN A 64 14.27 -10.74 -4.84
C ASN A 64 13.28 -11.19 -5.95
N ALA A 65 13.44 -10.69 -7.17
CA ALA A 65 12.47 -10.84 -8.27
C ALA A 65 11.98 -12.27 -8.46
N GLY A 66 12.91 -13.25 -8.49
CA GLY A 66 12.56 -14.67 -8.63
C GLY A 66 11.73 -15.22 -7.45
N LEU A 67 11.97 -14.73 -6.23
CA LEU A 67 11.19 -15.10 -5.04
C LEU A 67 9.81 -14.46 -5.09
N LEU A 68 9.73 -13.17 -5.41
CA LEU A 68 8.46 -12.45 -5.50
C LEU A 68 7.57 -13.02 -6.59
N ALA A 69 8.13 -13.39 -7.75
CA ALA A 69 7.39 -14.07 -8.80
C ALA A 69 6.77 -15.40 -8.32
N ARG A 70 7.50 -16.17 -7.49
CA ARG A 70 6.95 -17.40 -6.89
C ARG A 70 5.84 -17.11 -5.89
N VAL A 71 5.99 -16.07 -5.06
CA VAL A 71 4.93 -15.65 -4.13
C VAL A 71 3.67 -15.25 -4.90
N VAL A 72 3.81 -14.40 -5.93
CA VAL A 72 2.66 -13.98 -6.76
C VAL A 72 2.01 -15.21 -7.42
N ALA A 73 2.77 -16.12 -8.02
CA ALA A 73 2.23 -17.32 -8.67
C ALA A 73 1.42 -18.21 -7.72
N ASP A 74 1.86 -18.31 -6.46
CA ASP A 74 1.17 -19.10 -5.43
C ASP A 74 -0.14 -18.43 -4.96
N VAL A 75 -0.13 -17.11 -4.74
CA VAL A 75 -1.23 -16.44 -4.06
C VAL A 75 -2.29 -15.85 -5.00
N ARG A 76 -1.97 -15.59 -6.27
CA ARG A 76 -2.84 -14.86 -7.22
C ARG A 76 -4.22 -15.49 -7.48
N HIS A 77 -4.40 -16.76 -7.14
CA HIS A 77 -5.69 -17.45 -7.25
C HIS A 77 -6.58 -17.26 -6.02
N HIS A 78 -6.05 -16.67 -4.97
CA HIS A 78 -6.72 -16.49 -3.69
C HIS A 78 -6.84 -15.01 -3.31
N ALA A 79 -5.83 -14.19 -3.65
CA ALA A 79 -5.80 -12.77 -3.37
C ALA A 79 -5.14 -12.01 -4.53
N LYS A 80 -5.50 -10.74 -4.70
CA LYS A 80 -4.83 -9.81 -5.60
C LYS A 80 -3.51 -9.36 -5.00
N VAL A 81 -2.54 -9.04 -5.86
CA VAL A 81 -1.21 -8.60 -5.43
C VAL A 81 -0.89 -7.22 -5.99
N GLU A 82 -0.54 -6.30 -5.10
CA GLU A 82 0.13 -5.05 -5.44
C GLU A 82 1.62 -5.22 -5.20
N LEU A 83 2.43 -5.12 -6.27
CA LEU A 83 3.87 -5.31 -6.25
C LEU A 83 4.59 -3.96 -6.23
N SER A 84 5.54 -3.78 -5.33
CA SER A 84 6.32 -2.57 -5.15
C SER A 84 7.81 -2.87 -4.98
N GLY A 85 8.65 -1.86 -5.18
CA GLY A 85 10.09 -1.92 -4.96
C GLY A 85 10.91 -2.10 -6.23
N GLY A 86 11.83 -1.17 -6.48
CA GLY A 86 12.83 -1.24 -7.55
C GLY A 86 12.34 -1.05 -8.99
N ILE A 87 11.08 -0.70 -9.21
CA ILE A 87 10.51 -0.53 -10.55
C ILE A 87 10.82 0.88 -11.05
N ARG A 88 11.72 1.00 -12.06
CA ARG A 88 12.32 2.30 -12.45
C ARG A 88 12.39 2.53 -13.95
N ASP A 89 12.14 1.52 -14.76
CA ASP A 89 12.25 1.54 -16.22
C ASP A 89 11.35 0.49 -16.86
N ASP A 90 11.29 0.48 -18.19
CA ASP A 90 10.47 -0.45 -18.95
C ASP A 90 10.82 -1.92 -18.67
N ALA A 91 12.09 -2.23 -18.40
CA ALA A 91 12.54 -3.59 -18.17
C ALA A 91 12.03 -4.10 -16.81
N SER A 92 12.21 -3.32 -15.75
CA SER A 92 11.72 -3.65 -14.40
C SER A 92 10.20 -3.65 -14.32
N LEU A 93 9.52 -2.72 -15.00
CA LEU A 93 8.06 -2.71 -15.10
C LEU A 93 7.53 -3.96 -15.82
N LYS A 94 8.11 -4.30 -16.96
CA LYS A 94 7.74 -5.50 -17.71
C LYS A 94 7.94 -6.77 -16.89
N ALA A 95 9.05 -6.87 -16.17
CA ALA A 95 9.33 -7.99 -15.28
C ALA A 95 8.30 -8.09 -14.13
N ALA A 96 7.93 -6.97 -13.52
CA ALA A 96 6.92 -6.92 -12.48
C ALA A 96 5.54 -7.36 -13.00
N LEU A 97 5.08 -6.83 -14.11
CA LEU A 97 3.79 -7.19 -14.74
C LEU A 97 3.79 -8.66 -15.20
N ALA A 98 4.92 -9.19 -15.68
CA ALA A 98 5.05 -10.57 -16.09
C ALA A 98 4.90 -11.59 -14.94
N THR A 99 5.01 -11.17 -13.69
CA THR A 99 4.70 -12.03 -12.52
C THR A 99 3.22 -12.40 -12.45
N GLY A 100 2.35 -11.61 -13.08
CA GLY A 100 0.90 -11.72 -13.00
C GLY A 100 0.31 -11.01 -11.78
N CYS A 101 1.03 -10.05 -11.19
CA CYS A 101 0.47 -9.16 -10.16
C CYS A 101 -0.67 -8.31 -10.75
N ASP A 102 -1.62 -7.93 -9.90
CA ASP A 102 -2.78 -7.15 -10.33
C ASP A 102 -2.46 -5.67 -10.44
N ARG A 103 -1.46 -5.20 -9.70
CA ARG A 103 -1.08 -3.80 -9.64
C ARG A 103 0.39 -3.64 -9.31
N VAL A 104 1.00 -2.62 -9.91
CA VAL A 104 2.36 -2.18 -9.64
C VAL A 104 2.30 -0.82 -8.96
N ASN A 105 3.02 -0.67 -7.85
CA ASN A 105 3.16 0.60 -7.16
C ASN A 105 4.53 1.23 -7.48
N LEU A 106 4.51 2.35 -8.20
CA LEU A 106 5.70 3.11 -8.57
C LEU A 106 6.05 4.10 -7.47
N GLY A 107 7.26 4.02 -6.92
CA GLY A 107 7.76 4.96 -5.92
C GLY A 107 8.67 6.02 -6.55
N THR A 108 9.96 5.93 -6.27
CA THR A 108 11.00 6.90 -6.68
C THR A 108 10.96 7.29 -8.16
N ALA A 109 10.71 6.34 -9.06
CA ALA A 109 10.67 6.61 -10.50
C ALA A 109 9.59 7.62 -10.88
N ALA A 110 8.44 7.59 -10.20
CA ALA A 110 7.36 8.54 -10.42
C ALA A 110 7.73 9.99 -10.07
N LEU A 111 8.76 10.17 -9.24
CA LEU A 111 9.29 11.47 -8.83
C LEU A 111 10.45 11.90 -9.72
N GLU A 112 11.35 10.97 -10.08
CA GLU A 112 12.58 11.25 -10.80
C GLU A 112 12.41 11.29 -12.33
N ASP A 113 11.44 10.53 -12.88
CA ASP A 113 11.14 10.50 -14.33
C ASP A 113 9.65 10.72 -14.62
N PRO A 114 9.21 11.98 -14.63
CA PRO A 114 7.81 12.33 -14.90
C PRO A 114 7.30 11.92 -16.27
N GLU A 115 8.15 11.98 -17.31
CA GLU A 115 7.75 11.67 -18.68
C GLU A 115 7.52 10.17 -18.85
N TRP A 116 8.44 9.36 -18.36
CA TRP A 116 8.29 7.91 -18.34
C TRP A 116 7.04 7.51 -17.52
N THR A 117 6.86 8.11 -16.35
CA THR A 117 5.71 7.83 -15.48
C THR A 117 4.39 8.14 -16.17
N ALA A 118 4.27 9.29 -16.85
CA ALA A 118 3.06 9.65 -17.58
C ALA A 118 2.76 8.64 -18.71
N LYS A 119 3.78 8.19 -19.43
CA LYS A 119 3.65 7.14 -20.45
C LYS A 119 3.17 5.82 -19.83
N VAL A 120 3.78 5.38 -18.74
CA VAL A 120 3.41 4.14 -18.04
C VAL A 120 1.96 4.20 -17.53
N ILE A 121 1.53 5.32 -16.97
CA ILE A 121 0.14 5.54 -16.53
C ILE A 121 -0.82 5.44 -17.73
N ALA A 122 -0.49 6.07 -18.86
CA ALA A 122 -1.31 6.03 -20.06
C ALA A 122 -1.42 4.61 -20.65
N ASP A 123 -0.33 3.85 -20.65
CA ASP A 123 -0.25 2.51 -21.26
C ASP A 123 -0.92 1.43 -20.37
N HIS A 124 -0.88 1.57 -19.04
CA HIS A 124 -1.28 0.50 -18.11
C HIS A 124 -2.47 0.86 -17.19
N GLY A 125 -2.86 2.14 -17.11
CA GLY A 125 -4.07 2.60 -16.42
C GLY A 125 -4.22 2.07 -14.99
N GLU A 126 -5.29 1.30 -14.75
CA GLU A 126 -5.66 0.76 -13.42
C GLU A 126 -4.61 -0.17 -12.79
N GLN A 127 -3.68 -0.70 -13.59
CA GLN A 127 -2.59 -1.54 -13.08
C GLN A 127 -1.48 -0.72 -12.41
N ILE A 128 -1.52 0.62 -12.48
CA ILE A 128 -0.50 1.49 -11.89
C ILE A 128 -1.08 2.23 -10.69
N ALA A 129 -0.39 2.11 -9.57
CA ALA A 129 -0.47 3.02 -8.43
C ALA A 129 0.82 3.84 -8.32
N VAL A 130 0.75 4.99 -7.70
CA VAL A 130 1.94 5.78 -7.37
C VAL A 130 2.05 5.93 -5.85
N GLY A 131 3.21 5.54 -5.32
CA GLY A 131 3.58 5.71 -3.93
C GLY A 131 4.08 7.13 -3.66
N LEU A 132 3.44 7.78 -2.71
CA LEU A 132 3.79 9.11 -2.22
C LEU A 132 4.25 8.99 -0.76
N ASP A 133 5.56 8.93 -0.58
CA ASP A 133 6.18 8.83 0.73
C ASP A 133 6.46 10.24 1.24
N VAL A 134 5.69 10.68 2.24
CA VAL A 134 5.58 12.09 2.65
C VAL A 134 6.28 12.34 3.98
N ARG A 135 7.05 13.42 4.04
CA ARG A 135 7.60 14.01 5.25
C ARG A 135 7.18 15.48 5.34
N GLY A 136 6.17 15.79 6.15
CA GLY A 136 5.55 17.11 6.12
C GLY A 136 4.78 17.33 4.82
N THR A 137 5.29 18.20 3.94
CA THR A 137 4.78 18.44 2.58
C THR A 137 5.79 18.05 1.50
N THR A 138 6.93 17.49 1.88
CA THR A 138 7.99 17.06 0.98
C THR A 138 7.88 15.57 0.73
N LEU A 139 8.03 15.14 -0.51
CA LEU A 139 8.14 13.75 -0.89
C LEU A 139 9.55 13.21 -0.64
N SER A 140 9.62 11.95 -0.28
CA SER A 140 10.87 11.23 -0.06
C SER A 140 11.09 10.22 -1.20
N ALA A 141 12.33 10.13 -1.69
CA ALA A 141 12.74 9.22 -2.73
C ALA A 141 13.89 8.32 -2.26
N ARG A 142 14.16 7.24 -3.02
CA ARG A 142 15.29 6.32 -2.84
C ARG A 142 15.40 5.78 -1.42
N GLY A 143 14.34 5.10 -0.96
CA GLY A 143 14.29 4.57 0.40
C GLY A 143 14.33 5.68 1.46
N TRP A 144 13.71 6.82 1.15
CA TRP A 144 13.55 7.99 2.03
C TRP A 144 14.87 8.74 2.34
N THR A 145 15.89 8.58 1.51
CA THR A 145 17.21 9.20 1.69
C THR A 145 17.39 10.49 0.89
N LYS A 146 16.49 10.76 -0.09
CA LYS A 146 16.53 11.96 -0.94
C LYS A 146 15.21 12.71 -0.89
N ASP A 147 15.29 14.01 -1.14
CA ASP A 147 14.14 14.87 -1.41
C ASP A 147 13.56 14.51 -2.79
N GLY A 148 12.26 14.28 -2.83
CA GLY A 148 11.50 13.93 -4.02
C GLY A 148 10.62 15.06 -4.55
N GLY A 149 10.70 16.26 -3.96
CA GLY A 149 9.95 17.44 -4.36
C GLY A 149 8.69 17.69 -3.53
N ASP A 150 7.92 18.68 -3.93
CA ASP A 150 6.67 19.07 -3.26
C ASP A 150 5.54 18.07 -3.54
N LEU A 151 4.80 17.71 -2.50
CA LEU A 151 3.68 16.77 -2.56
C LEU A 151 2.58 17.28 -3.50
N TRP A 152 2.20 18.55 -3.36
CA TRP A 152 1.01 19.09 -4.04
C TRP A 152 1.26 19.30 -5.53
N GLU A 153 2.43 19.78 -5.89
CA GLU A 153 2.86 19.91 -7.29
C GLU A 153 2.92 18.53 -7.97
N THR A 154 3.49 17.54 -7.27
CA THR A 154 3.58 16.17 -7.78
C THR A 154 2.21 15.54 -7.94
N LEU A 155 1.32 15.69 -6.95
CA LEU A 155 -0.05 15.17 -7.00
C LEU A 155 -0.82 15.76 -8.18
N ALA A 156 -0.76 17.08 -8.37
CA ALA A 156 -1.42 17.75 -9.50
C ALA A 156 -0.90 17.25 -10.86
N ARG A 157 0.41 17.04 -10.99
CA ARG A 157 1.04 16.49 -12.18
C ARG A 157 0.59 15.06 -12.48
N LEU A 158 0.54 14.20 -11.47
CA LEU A 158 0.11 12.82 -11.60
C LEU A 158 -1.39 12.71 -11.91
N ASP A 159 -2.22 13.57 -11.32
CA ASP A 159 -3.65 13.68 -11.65
C ASP A 159 -3.86 14.07 -13.12
N ALA A 160 -3.08 15.04 -13.61
CA ALA A 160 -3.11 15.44 -15.01
C ALA A 160 -2.66 14.32 -15.96
N ALA A 161 -1.72 13.48 -15.54
CA ALA A 161 -1.30 12.28 -16.28
C ALA A 161 -2.34 11.14 -16.23
N GLY A 162 -3.38 11.25 -15.42
CA GLY A 162 -4.44 10.24 -15.30
C GLY A 162 -4.13 9.10 -14.36
N CYS A 163 -3.26 9.30 -13.36
CA CYS A 163 -2.92 8.28 -12.37
C CYS A 163 -4.19 7.66 -11.76
N ALA A 164 -4.24 6.34 -11.67
CA ALA A 164 -5.44 5.64 -11.23
C ALA A 164 -5.65 5.72 -9.71
N ARG A 165 -4.58 5.70 -8.90
CA ARG A 165 -4.63 5.76 -7.43
C ARG A 165 -3.29 6.10 -6.81
N TYR A 166 -3.32 6.47 -5.53
CA TYR A 166 -2.13 6.79 -4.74
C TYR A 166 -2.01 5.90 -3.51
N VAL A 167 -0.78 5.49 -3.19
CA VAL A 167 -0.42 4.93 -1.88
C VAL A 167 0.28 6.03 -1.10
N VAL A 168 -0.31 6.52 -0.02
CA VAL A 168 0.21 7.65 0.76
C VAL A 168 0.76 7.17 2.08
N THR A 169 2.07 7.35 2.28
CA THR A 169 2.79 6.97 3.50
C THR A 169 3.33 8.21 4.19
N ASP A 170 2.97 8.45 5.45
CA ASP A 170 3.75 9.35 6.29
C ASP A 170 4.96 8.60 6.83
N VAL A 171 6.15 8.91 6.30
CA VAL A 171 7.40 8.23 6.65
C VAL A 171 7.79 8.40 8.14
N THR A 172 7.24 9.41 8.81
CA THR A 172 7.48 9.63 10.24
C THR A 172 6.63 8.73 11.11
N LYS A 173 5.55 8.16 10.55
CA LYS A 173 4.60 7.28 11.22
C LYS A 173 4.84 5.80 10.93
N ASP A 174 5.47 5.50 9.78
CA ASP A 174 5.63 4.11 9.35
C ASP A 174 6.44 3.28 10.34
N GLY A 175 5.93 2.09 10.67
CA GLY A 175 6.52 1.17 11.64
C GLY A 175 6.55 1.65 13.09
N THR A 176 5.97 2.82 13.44
CA THR A 176 6.03 3.40 14.79
C THR A 176 4.91 2.94 15.72
N MET A 177 3.83 2.38 15.20
CA MET A 177 2.65 1.99 15.98
C MET A 177 1.95 3.17 16.72
N HIS A 178 1.99 4.38 16.14
CA HIS A 178 1.40 5.59 16.74
C HIS A 178 0.18 6.14 15.98
N GLY A 179 -0.46 5.32 15.16
CA GLY A 179 -1.58 5.69 14.31
C GLY A 179 -1.17 6.37 13.02
N PRO A 180 -2.01 6.29 11.96
CA PRO A 180 -1.82 6.99 10.69
C PRO A 180 -1.88 8.51 10.85
N ASN A 181 -1.34 9.23 9.86
CA ASN A 181 -1.52 10.68 9.76
C ASN A 181 -2.86 11.00 9.08
N PHE A 182 -3.95 10.98 9.84
CA PHE A 182 -5.30 11.27 9.32
C PHE A 182 -5.44 12.68 8.75
N HIS A 183 -4.63 13.64 9.20
CA HIS A 183 -4.65 15.01 8.66
C HIS A 183 -4.10 15.01 7.24
N LEU A 184 -2.92 14.44 7.02
CA LEU A 184 -2.32 14.28 5.69
C LEU A 184 -3.28 13.55 4.75
N LEU A 185 -3.87 12.44 5.18
CA LEU A 185 -4.81 11.66 4.36
C LEU A 185 -6.03 12.48 3.95
N ARG A 186 -6.61 13.29 4.86
CA ARG A 186 -7.72 14.20 4.53
C ARG A 186 -7.31 15.25 3.50
N ASP A 187 -6.14 15.86 3.68
CA ASP A 187 -5.65 16.90 2.78
C ASP A 187 -5.41 16.34 1.38
N VAL A 188 -4.80 15.14 1.27
CA VAL A 188 -4.60 14.47 -0.02
C VAL A 188 -5.94 14.11 -0.65
N CYS A 189 -6.88 13.50 0.07
CA CYS A 189 -8.21 13.19 -0.46
C CYS A 189 -9.00 14.44 -0.90
N ALA A 190 -8.76 15.59 -0.27
CA ALA A 190 -9.37 16.85 -0.68
C ALA A 190 -8.73 17.43 -1.95
N ALA A 191 -7.44 17.14 -2.20
CA ALA A 191 -6.69 17.66 -3.33
C ALA A 191 -6.84 16.83 -4.60
N THR A 192 -7.23 15.55 -4.50
CA THR A 192 -7.43 14.65 -5.66
C THR A 192 -8.80 13.98 -5.61
N LYS A 193 -9.30 13.56 -6.79
CA LYS A 193 -10.48 12.69 -6.91
C LYS A 193 -10.10 11.21 -7.08
N ARG A 194 -8.82 10.91 -7.07
CA ARG A 194 -8.33 9.54 -7.22
C ARG A 194 -8.39 8.80 -5.89
N PRO A 195 -8.62 7.48 -5.92
CA PRO A 195 -8.56 6.65 -4.72
C PRO A 195 -7.21 6.76 -4.01
N VAL A 196 -7.26 6.79 -2.68
CA VAL A 196 -6.09 6.88 -1.81
C VAL A 196 -6.03 5.65 -0.91
N ILE A 197 -4.88 4.99 -0.89
CA ILE A 197 -4.56 3.90 0.03
C ILE A 197 -3.69 4.47 1.14
N ALA A 198 -4.16 4.36 2.37
CA ALA A 198 -3.41 4.78 3.55
C ALA A 198 -2.29 3.78 3.88
N SER A 199 -1.09 4.29 4.13
CA SER A 199 0.06 3.46 4.52
C SER A 199 0.82 4.07 5.69
N GLY A 200 1.32 3.22 6.58
CA GLY A 200 2.13 3.59 7.72
C GLY A 200 1.33 3.98 8.98
N GLY A 201 1.84 3.55 10.12
CA GLY A 201 1.38 3.95 11.45
C GLY A 201 0.20 3.18 12.03
N ILE A 202 -0.60 2.45 11.26
CA ILE A 202 -1.75 1.67 11.77
C ILE A 202 -1.30 0.78 12.94
N SER A 203 -1.99 0.89 14.06
CA SER A 203 -1.58 0.28 15.33
C SER A 203 -2.69 -0.48 16.05
N LYS A 204 -3.94 -0.17 15.79
CA LYS A 204 -5.13 -0.72 16.46
C LYS A 204 -6.37 -0.67 15.57
N LEU A 205 -7.39 -1.42 15.92
CA LEU A 205 -8.63 -1.51 15.13
C LEU A 205 -9.34 -0.17 14.98
N GLU A 206 -9.27 0.72 15.99
CA GLU A 206 -9.86 2.06 15.92
C GLU A 206 -9.25 2.94 14.82
N ASP A 207 -8.00 2.67 14.43
CA ASP A 207 -7.38 3.36 13.28
C ASP A 207 -8.09 2.96 11.98
N LEU A 208 -8.47 1.68 11.84
CA LEU A 208 -9.22 1.18 10.69
C LEU A 208 -10.64 1.74 10.65
N HIS A 209 -11.32 1.83 11.81
CA HIS A 209 -12.65 2.44 11.88
C HIS A 209 -12.64 3.90 11.38
N LYS A 210 -11.62 4.68 11.76
CA LYS A 210 -11.46 6.05 11.25
C LYS A 210 -11.19 6.10 9.75
N LEU A 211 -10.47 5.12 9.19
CA LEU A 211 -10.27 5.03 7.75
C LEU A 211 -11.56 4.65 7.02
N VAL A 212 -12.41 3.79 7.61
CA VAL A 212 -13.76 3.49 7.08
C VAL A 212 -14.60 4.77 6.99
N GLU A 213 -14.57 5.64 8.01
CA GLU A 213 -15.26 6.94 7.99
C GLU A 213 -14.75 7.87 6.87
N MET A 214 -13.52 7.66 6.39
CA MET A 214 -12.91 8.45 5.31
C MET A 214 -13.14 7.85 3.91
N VAL A 215 -13.73 6.67 3.78
CA VAL A 215 -14.04 6.05 2.48
C VAL A 215 -14.89 6.97 1.58
N PRO A 216 -15.93 7.66 2.07
CA PRO A 216 -16.68 8.61 1.26
C PRO A 216 -15.83 9.80 0.77
N SER A 217 -14.74 10.12 1.46
CA SER A 217 -13.83 11.21 1.11
C SER A 217 -12.74 10.81 0.11
N GLY A 218 -12.59 9.49 -0.20
CA GLY A 218 -11.63 9.02 -1.19
C GLY A 218 -10.64 7.95 -0.71
N ILE A 219 -10.66 7.56 0.56
CA ILE A 219 -9.88 6.41 1.01
C ILE A 219 -10.44 5.13 0.37
N GLU A 220 -9.58 4.37 -0.32
CA GLU A 220 -9.91 3.09 -0.93
C GLU A 220 -9.46 1.92 -0.06
N GLY A 221 -8.32 2.05 0.61
CA GLY A 221 -7.73 0.94 1.33
C GLY A 221 -6.70 1.36 2.37
N ALA A 222 -6.17 0.36 3.06
CA ALA A 222 -5.15 0.52 4.09
C ALA A 222 -4.11 -0.60 3.99
N ILE A 223 -2.84 -0.22 3.88
CA ILE A 223 -1.71 -1.14 3.99
C ILE A 223 -1.38 -1.32 5.46
N ILE A 224 -1.42 -2.56 5.94
CA ILE A 224 -1.17 -2.92 7.32
C ILE A 224 0.11 -3.75 7.39
N GLY A 225 1.10 -3.21 8.07
CA GLY A 225 2.38 -3.88 8.25
C GLY A 225 2.56 -4.37 9.69
N ARG A 226 3.36 -3.63 10.45
CA ARG A 226 3.88 -4.02 11.75
C ARG A 226 2.82 -4.48 12.75
N ALA A 227 1.65 -3.85 12.77
CA ALA A 227 0.57 -4.21 13.70
C ALA A 227 0.15 -5.69 13.59
N LEU A 228 0.14 -6.25 12.38
CA LEU A 228 -0.17 -7.67 12.15
C LEU A 228 0.97 -8.58 12.62
N TYR A 229 2.21 -8.22 12.32
CA TYR A 229 3.38 -9.03 12.69
C TYR A 229 3.65 -9.01 14.20
N ASP A 230 3.43 -7.88 14.87
CA ASP A 230 3.57 -7.74 16.32
C ASP A 230 2.35 -8.28 17.10
N GLY A 231 1.30 -8.73 16.37
CA GLY A 231 0.11 -9.33 17.00
C GLY A 231 -0.76 -8.32 17.76
N ALA A 232 -0.75 -7.04 17.36
CA ALA A 232 -1.66 -6.04 17.94
C ALA A 232 -3.13 -6.38 17.69
N PHE A 233 -3.41 -6.99 16.56
CA PHE A 233 -4.66 -7.64 16.16
C PHE A 233 -4.38 -8.61 15.01
N THR A 234 -5.26 -9.56 14.76
CA THR A 234 -5.20 -10.45 13.60
C THR A 234 -5.85 -9.79 12.38
N LEU A 235 -5.47 -10.23 11.17
CA LEU A 235 -6.14 -9.73 9.96
C LEU A 235 -7.63 -10.09 9.94
N ALA A 236 -7.98 -11.29 10.45
CA ALA A 236 -9.37 -11.72 10.57
C ALA A 236 -10.19 -10.78 11.49
N GLU A 237 -9.64 -10.36 12.63
CA GLU A 237 -10.25 -9.36 13.51
C GLU A 237 -10.39 -8.01 12.81
N ALA A 238 -9.37 -7.59 12.08
CA ALA A 238 -9.41 -6.35 11.31
C ALA A 238 -10.53 -6.36 10.26
N ILE A 239 -10.63 -7.43 9.47
CA ILE A 239 -11.69 -7.61 8.47
C ILE A 239 -13.07 -7.57 9.15
N ALA A 240 -13.28 -8.38 10.17
CA ALA A 240 -14.56 -8.42 10.89
C ALA A 240 -14.94 -7.08 11.53
N SER A 241 -13.95 -6.27 11.92
CA SER A 241 -14.19 -4.98 12.58
C SER A 241 -14.68 -3.88 11.63
N ILE A 242 -14.38 -4.01 10.33
CA ILE A 242 -14.74 -3.02 9.30
C ILE A 242 -15.94 -3.43 8.44
N GLU A 243 -16.38 -4.69 8.55
CA GLU A 243 -17.59 -5.13 7.88
C GLU A 243 -18.81 -4.33 8.37
N PRO A 244 -19.75 -3.97 7.46
CA PRO A 244 -20.98 -3.32 7.86
C PRO A 244 -21.70 -4.19 8.89
N ARG A 245 -21.91 -3.67 10.09
CA ARG A 245 -22.72 -4.38 11.08
C ARG A 245 -24.15 -4.43 10.55
N PHE A 246 -24.64 -5.62 10.26
CA PHE A 246 -26.06 -5.83 9.99
C PHE A 246 -26.82 -5.52 11.29
N ASP A 247 -27.54 -4.40 11.32
CA ASP A 247 -28.48 -4.12 12.40
C ASP A 247 -29.80 -4.80 12.04
N PRO A 248 -30.17 -5.93 12.71
CA PRO A 248 -31.41 -6.61 12.41
C PRO A 248 -32.65 -5.76 12.74
N TYR A 249 -32.51 -4.61 13.39
CA TYR A 249 -33.57 -3.68 13.75
C TYR A 249 -33.70 -2.47 12.83
N GLU A 250 -32.82 -2.28 11.85
CA GLU A 250 -32.95 -1.21 10.84
C GLU A 250 -34.15 -1.42 9.89
N TRP A 251 -34.70 -2.63 9.84
CA TRP A 251 -35.95 -2.94 9.17
C TRP A 251 -37.14 -2.81 10.16
N GLY A 252 -37.43 -1.58 10.58
CA GLY A 252 -38.74 -1.29 11.15
C GLY A 252 -39.86 -1.59 10.13
N PRO A 253 -41.03 -2.06 10.55
CA PRO A 253 -42.15 -2.34 9.64
C PRO A 253 -42.46 -1.05 8.83
N PRO A 254 -42.90 -1.17 7.56
CA PRO A 254 -43.28 -0.02 6.77
C PRO A 254 -44.27 0.83 7.55
N ARG A 255 -43.99 2.11 7.69
CA ARG A 255 -44.93 3.04 8.36
C ARG A 255 -46.21 3.09 7.51
N PRO A 256 -47.40 3.05 8.15
CA PRO A 256 -48.69 3.08 7.48
C PRO A 256 -48.90 4.38 6.72
#